data_7c5b110ddd7a2a79dd13cc532cf6f033
#
_entry.id   7c5b110ddd7a2a79dd13cc532cf6f033
#
_cell.length_a   1.000
_cell.length_b   1.000
_cell.length_c   1.000
_cell.angle_alpha   90.00
_cell.angle_beta   90.00
_cell.angle_gamma   90.00
#
_symmetry.space_group_name_H-M   'P 1'
#
loop_
_entity.id
_entity.type
_entity.pdbx_description
1 polymer ?
#
loop_
_entity_poly.entity_id
_entity_poly.type
_entity_poly.pdbx_seq_one_letter_code
_entity_poly.pdbx_strand_id
1 'polypeptide(L)'
;MKFGIFPRSTAGYLMVLFLLGGSNVYAILKLAQLNTVILKSHLEDTRLVETEKKLVDSFFSQMRYEQKYLLTNDAVLLNQFLAAKDDFERLLAEISVISDLPPYKDAFAKIKTYHQRYQSLVDTEVKYLKDNKRYDRTGYKKEKEKASDGILAGLEALEDYSREDFYHKTKMVSDAGASARRMAVISFLITVLLAILLSFLITRSITNPLMTLVKKTREIPTGVFHCDLEVSAPPEIVE
;
A
#
# COMPACT_ATOMS: atom_id res chain seq x y z
N MET A 1 -28.63 -42.56 15.06
CA MET A 1 -27.35 -42.52 15.81
C MET A 1 -27.52 -41.50 16.93
N LYS A 2 -27.62 -41.96 18.19
CA LYS A 2 -27.66 -41.07 19.36
C LYS A 2 -26.22 -40.70 19.69
N PHE A 3 -25.83 -39.46 19.39
CA PHE A 3 -24.52 -38.98 19.76
C PHE A 3 -24.44 -38.78 21.28
N GLY A 4 -23.47 -39.38 21.92
CA GLY A 4 -23.21 -39.25 23.34
C GLY A 4 -22.80 -37.83 23.78
N ILE A 5 -22.62 -37.64 25.09
CA ILE A 5 -22.29 -36.33 25.68
C ILE A 5 -20.92 -35.82 25.17
N PHE A 6 -19.93 -36.71 25.17
CA PHE A 6 -18.56 -36.40 24.81
C PHE A 6 -18.43 -35.89 23.35
N PRO A 7 -18.95 -36.55 22.29
CA PRO A 7 -18.86 -36.08 20.94
C PRO A 7 -19.65 -34.77 20.67
N ARG A 8 -20.70 -34.48 21.42
CA ARG A 8 -21.46 -33.23 21.29
C ARG A 8 -20.70 -32.03 21.85
N SER A 9 -20.07 -32.15 23.01
CA SER A 9 -19.27 -31.07 23.58
C SER A 9 -17.99 -30.84 22.80
N THR A 10 -17.29 -31.91 22.39
CA THR A 10 -16.06 -31.79 21.57
C THR A 10 -16.33 -31.17 20.20
N ALA A 11 -17.42 -31.53 19.53
CA ALA A 11 -17.81 -30.90 18.25
C ALA A 11 -18.07 -29.40 18.39
N GLY A 12 -18.72 -28.97 19.48
CA GLY A 12 -18.93 -27.55 19.78
C GLY A 12 -17.64 -26.79 20.00
N TYR A 13 -16.71 -27.33 20.79
CA TYR A 13 -15.39 -26.69 20.98
C TYR A 13 -14.56 -26.66 19.71
N LEU A 14 -14.55 -27.72 18.92
CA LEU A 14 -13.88 -27.77 17.63
C LEU A 14 -14.42 -26.74 16.65
N MET A 15 -15.75 -26.55 16.61
CA MET A 15 -16.37 -25.53 15.76
C MET A 15 -15.92 -24.10 16.14
N VAL A 16 -15.87 -23.76 17.42
CA VAL A 16 -15.38 -22.46 17.89
C VAL A 16 -13.90 -22.29 17.59
N LEU A 17 -13.08 -23.31 17.81
CA LEU A 17 -11.65 -23.28 17.48
C LEU A 17 -11.41 -23.10 15.98
N PHE A 18 -12.21 -23.76 15.14
CA PHE A 18 -12.10 -23.65 13.69
C PHE A 18 -12.47 -22.24 13.20
N LEU A 19 -13.54 -21.63 13.77
CA LEU A 19 -13.93 -20.26 13.45
C LEU A 19 -12.90 -19.23 13.90
N LEU A 20 -12.37 -19.38 15.13
CA LEU A 20 -11.29 -18.52 15.62
C LEU A 20 -10.02 -18.69 14.80
N GLY A 21 -9.60 -19.92 14.52
CA GLY A 21 -8.43 -20.22 13.70
C GLY A 21 -8.56 -19.68 12.28
N GLY A 22 -9.69 -19.94 11.63
CA GLY A 22 -9.97 -19.48 10.28
C GLY A 22 -9.98 -17.95 10.16
N SER A 23 -10.59 -17.26 11.12
CA SER A 23 -10.60 -15.80 11.20
C SER A 23 -9.19 -15.21 11.37
N ASN A 24 -8.38 -15.81 12.24
CA ASN A 24 -7.00 -15.38 12.46
C ASN A 24 -6.13 -15.60 11.22
N VAL A 25 -6.24 -16.76 10.58
CA VAL A 25 -5.51 -17.06 9.33
C VAL A 25 -5.90 -16.08 8.24
N TYR A 26 -7.19 -15.79 8.07
CA TYR A 26 -7.65 -14.80 7.10
C TYR A 26 -7.08 -13.41 7.39
N ALA A 27 -7.09 -12.97 8.65
CA ALA A 27 -6.53 -11.68 9.06
C ALA A 27 -5.03 -11.58 8.77
N ILE A 28 -4.27 -12.65 9.08
CA ILE A 28 -2.83 -12.72 8.82
C ILE A 28 -2.53 -12.65 7.32
N LEU A 29 -3.26 -13.39 6.49
CA LEU A 29 -3.07 -13.38 5.04
C LEU A 29 -3.39 -12.00 4.45
N LYS A 30 -4.45 -11.34 4.92
CA LYS A 30 -4.78 -9.97 4.49
C LYS A 30 -3.74 -8.95 4.92
N LEU A 31 -3.23 -9.04 6.15
CA LEU A 31 -2.15 -8.18 6.65
C LEU A 31 -0.84 -8.40 5.84
N ALA A 32 -0.51 -9.64 5.53
CA ALA A 32 0.66 -9.97 4.72
C ALA A 32 0.54 -9.38 3.30
N GLN A 33 -0.62 -9.49 2.65
CA GLN A 33 -0.87 -8.86 1.34
C GLN A 33 -0.72 -7.34 1.40
N LEU A 34 -1.33 -6.70 2.41
CA LEU A 34 -1.22 -5.25 2.61
C LEU A 34 0.22 -4.81 2.84
N ASN A 35 0.96 -5.54 3.67
CA ASN A 35 2.34 -5.20 3.99
C ASN A 35 3.25 -5.30 2.75
N THR A 36 3.05 -6.30 1.90
CA THR A 36 3.81 -6.44 0.64
C THR A 36 3.53 -5.28 -0.32
N VAL A 37 2.26 -4.89 -0.47
CA VAL A 37 1.86 -3.75 -1.33
C VAL A 37 2.44 -2.44 -0.78
N ILE A 38 2.34 -2.20 0.52
CA ILE A 38 2.86 -0.99 1.18
C ILE A 38 4.37 -0.88 1.00
N LEU A 39 5.13 -1.95 1.30
CA LEU A 39 6.59 -1.92 1.22
C LEU A 39 7.07 -1.67 -0.21
N LYS A 40 6.51 -2.38 -1.19
CA LYS A 40 6.90 -2.22 -2.58
C LYS A 40 6.56 -0.82 -3.10
N SER A 41 5.33 -0.37 -2.89
CA SER A 41 4.87 0.95 -3.31
C SER A 41 5.68 2.06 -2.64
N HIS A 42 5.92 1.97 -1.32
CA HIS A 42 6.66 3.01 -0.59
C HIS A 42 8.10 3.18 -1.06
N LEU A 43 8.79 2.10 -1.39
CA LEU A 43 10.16 2.15 -1.92
C LEU A 43 10.18 2.74 -3.34
N GLU A 44 9.27 2.33 -4.21
CA GLU A 44 9.18 2.83 -5.59
C GLU A 44 8.77 4.31 -5.61
N ASP A 45 7.76 4.69 -4.83
CA ASP A 45 7.24 6.06 -4.77
C ASP A 45 8.28 7.03 -4.15
N THR A 46 8.99 6.61 -3.09
CA THR A 46 10.06 7.44 -2.50
C THR A 46 11.20 7.65 -3.48
N ARG A 47 11.60 6.59 -4.21
CA ARG A 47 12.64 6.69 -5.23
C ARG A 47 12.22 7.57 -6.39
N LEU A 48 10.96 7.50 -6.83
CA LEU A 48 10.39 8.33 -7.87
C LEU A 48 10.48 9.81 -7.49
N VAL A 49 9.93 10.20 -6.33
CA VAL A 49 9.95 11.60 -5.83
C VAL A 49 11.38 12.12 -5.65
N GLU A 50 12.30 11.31 -5.14
CA GLU A 50 13.70 11.71 -4.99
C GLU A 50 14.37 11.94 -6.35
N THR A 51 14.10 11.09 -7.34
CA THR A 51 14.66 11.20 -8.68
C THR A 51 14.05 12.37 -9.45
N GLU A 52 12.75 12.64 -9.30
CA GLU A 52 12.07 13.84 -9.82
C GLU A 52 12.73 15.13 -9.30
N LYS A 53 12.98 15.22 -8.00
CA LYS A 53 13.66 16.36 -7.39
C LYS A 53 15.07 16.55 -7.97
N LYS A 54 15.84 15.48 -8.08
CA LYS A 54 17.18 15.53 -8.68
C LYS A 54 17.12 15.96 -10.15
N LEU A 55 16.10 15.54 -10.88
CA LEU A 55 15.88 15.92 -12.27
C LEU A 55 15.64 17.43 -12.41
N VAL A 56 14.79 18.00 -11.56
CA VAL A 56 14.53 19.44 -11.48
C VAL A 56 15.83 20.21 -11.15
N ASP A 57 16.55 19.78 -10.12
CA ASP A 57 17.81 20.41 -9.68
C ASP A 57 18.88 20.35 -10.76
N SER A 58 18.96 19.25 -11.51
CA SER A 58 19.87 19.08 -12.64
C SER A 58 19.54 20.04 -13.77
N PHE A 59 18.25 20.23 -14.11
CA PHE A 59 17.83 21.18 -15.12
C PHE A 59 18.16 22.64 -14.73
N PHE A 60 17.86 23.03 -13.50
CA PHE A 60 18.25 24.36 -13.00
C PHE A 60 19.76 24.56 -12.99
N SER A 61 20.53 23.51 -12.74
CA SER A 61 22.00 23.57 -12.84
C SER A 61 22.45 23.78 -14.27
N GLN A 62 21.84 23.12 -15.27
CA GLN A 62 22.11 23.39 -16.69
C GLN A 62 21.86 24.86 -17.05
N MET A 63 20.67 25.39 -16.69
CA MET A 63 20.32 26.78 -16.97
C MET A 63 21.34 27.76 -16.36
N ARG A 64 21.73 27.52 -15.11
CA ARG A 64 22.67 28.37 -14.37
C ARG A 64 24.07 28.35 -14.97
N TYR A 65 24.58 27.17 -15.33
CA TYR A 65 25.93 27.06 -15.92
C TYR A 65 25.96 27.57 -17.33
N GLU A 66 24.93 27.36 -18.12
CA GLU A 66 24.76 27.92 -19.46
C GLU A 66 24.78 29.45 -19.41
N GLN A 67 23.95 30.09 -18.59
CA GLN A 67 23.89 31.54 -18.46
C GLN A 67 25.25 32.12 -18.03
N LYS A 68 25.94 31.51 -17.07
CA LYS A 68 27.25 31.93 -16.65
C LYS A 68 28.28 31.77 -17.78
N TYR A 69 28.26 30.66 -18.50
CA TYR A 69 29.15 30.44 -19.65
C TYR A 69 28.96 31.48 -20.73
N LEU A 70 27.72 31.82 -21.09
CA LEU A 70 27.44 32.84 -22.10
C LEU A 70 27.96 34.26 -21.75
N LEU A 71 28.13 34.54 -20.44
CA LEU A 71 28.65 35.80 -19.92
C LEU A 71 30.19 35.82 -19.85
N THR A 72 30.79 34.70 -19.44
CA THR A 72 32.22 34.64 -19.08
C THR A 72 33.09 33.94 -20.13
N ASN A 73 32.47 33.14 -20.99
CA ASN A 73 33.13 32.21 -21.91
C ASN A 73 34.14 31.26 -21.24
N ASP A 74 33.89 30.90 -19.99
CA ASP A 74 34.74 30.01 -19.18
C ASP A 74 34.48 28.54 -19.51
N ALA A 75 35.52 27.84 -19.97
CA ALA A 75 35.44 26.42 -20.33
C ALA A 75 35.04 25.51 -19.15
N VAL A 76 35.35 25.90 -17.89
CA VAL A 76 34.94 25.13 -16.70
C VAL A 76 33.42 25.13 -16.56
N LEU A 77 32.78 26.29 -16.80
CA LEU A 77 31.32 26.40 -16.75
C LEU A 77 30.63 25.61 -17.87
N LEU A 78 31.25 25.55 -19.05
CA LEU A 78 30.75 24.71 -20.15
C LEU A 78 30.82 23.22 -19.77
N ASN A 79 31.90 22.76 -19.15
CA ASN A 79 32.02 21.37 -18.69
C ASN A 79 31.00 21.05 -17.58
N GLN A 80 30.73 21.99 -16.67
CA GLN A 80 29.68 21.83 -15.66
C GLN A 80 28.28 21.77 -16.26
N PHE A 81 28.01 22.55 -17.30
CA PHE A 81 26.77 22.46 -18.08
C PHE A 81 26.61 21.08 -18.72
N LEU A 82 27.65 20.58 -19.38
CA LEU A 82 27.62 19.27 -20.02
C LEU A 82 27.41 18.12 -18.99
N ALA A 83 28.08 18.18 -17.85
CA ALA A 83 27.89 17.23 -16.78
C ALA A 83 26.44 17.25 -16.24
N ALA A 84 25.86 18.42 -16.04
CA ALA A 84 24.47 18.58 -15.62
C ALA A 84 23.47 18.10 -16.70
N LYS A 85 23.82 18.26 -17.98
CA LYS A 85 23.04 17.67 -19.08
C LYS A 85 23.02 16.15 -19.03
N ASP A 86 24.18 15.52 -18.89
CA ASP A 86 24.31 14.06 -18.83
C ASP A 86 23.56 13.50 -17.61
N ASP A 87 23.64 14.20 -16.47
CA ASP A 87 22.87 13.83 -15.27
C ASP A 87 21.35 13.91 -15.50
N PHE A 88 20.89 14.97 -16.17
CA PHE A 88 19.47 15.13 -16.50
C PHE A 88 18.98 13.99 -17.40
N GLU A 89 19.70 13.67 -18.46
CA GLU A 89 19.34 12.61 -19.40
C GLU A 89 19.33 11.23 -18.72
N ARG A 90 20.30 10.97 -17.84
CA ARG A 90 20.37 9.75 -17.05
C ARG A 90 19.19 9.63 -16.08
N LEU A 91 18.87 10.70 -15.35
CA LEU A 91 17.75 10.73 -14.40
C LEU A 91 16.41 10.59 -15.12
N LEU A 92 16.24 11.25 -16.27
CA LEU A 92 15.03 11.12 -17.08
C LEU A 92 14.84 9.69 -17.59
N ALA A 93 15.91 9.02 -18.01
CA ALA A 93 15.88 7.61 -18.38
C ALA A 93 15.54 6.70 -17.20
N GLU A 94 16.09 6.98 -16.02
CA GLU A 94 15.81 6.22 -14.80
C GLU A 94 14.32 6.28 -14.42
N ILE A 95 13.73 7.49 -14.41
CA ILE A 95 12.31 7.66 -14.09
C ILE A 95 11.41 6.98 -15.13
N SER A 96 11.78 7.03 -16.41
CA SER A 96 11.00 6.40 -17.48
C SER A 96 10.88 4.88 -17.37
N VAL A 97 11.81 4.25 -16.64
CA VAL A 97 11.77 2.79 -16.34
C VAL A 97 10.90 2.50 -15.12
N ILE A 98 10.87 3.42 -14.15
CA ILE A 98 10.11 3.23 -12.90
C ILE A 98 8.60 3.32 -13.17
N SER A 99 8.16 4.18 -14.07
CA SER A 99 6.74 4.39 -14.35
C SER A 99 6.40 4.23 -15.83
N ASP A 100 5.68 3.14 -16.14
CA ASP A 100 5.23 2.78 -17.49
C ASP A 100 3.76 3.21 -17.77
N LEU A 101 3.16 4.00 -16.89
CA LEU A 101 1.79 4.48 -17.03
C LEU A 101 1.66 5.55 -18.15
N PRO A 102 0.54 5.57 -18.92
CA PRO A 102 0.37 6.49 -20.04
C PRO A 102 0.61 7.97 -19.72
N PRO A 103 0.09 8.54 -18.60
CA PRO A 103 0.32 9.95 -18.28
C PRO A 103 1.79 10.33 -18.14
N TYR A 104 2.59 9.44 -17.54
CA TYR A 104 4.04 9.64 -17.42
C TYR A 104 4.74 9.60 -18.77
N LYS A 105 4.34 8.71 -19.68
CA LYS A 105 4.92 8.62 -21.04
C LYS A 105 4.74 9.91 -21.82
N ASP A 106 3.58 10.54 -21.73
CA ASP A 106 3.31 11.82 -22.38
C ASP A 106 4.14 12.95 -21.78
N ALA A 107 4.28 13.01 -20.45
CA ALA A 107 5.13 13.98 -19.79
C ALA A 107 6.61 13.79 -20.19
N PHE A 108 7.12 12.55 -20.20
CA PHE A 108 8.48 12.24 -20.62
C PHE A 108 8.74 12.62 -22.09
N ALA A 109 7.81 12.33 -22.98
CA ALA A 109 7.95 12.70 -24.40
C ALA A 109 8.04 14.22 -24.58
N LYS A 110 7.23 14.99 -23.85
CA LYS A 110 7.27 16.45 -23.84
C LYS A 110 8.60 16.97 -23.29
N ILE A 111 8.99 16.52 -22.09
CA ILE A 111 10.26 16.91 -21.46
C ILE A 111 11.43 16.64 -22.42
N LYS A 112 11.50 15.44 -22.99
CA LYS A 112 12.56 15.05 -23.93
C LYS A 112 12.60 15.95 -25.15
N THR A 113 11.45 16.24 -25.75
CA THR A 113 11.35 17.11 -26.94
C THR A 113 11.82 18.53 -26.66
N TYR A 114 11.35 19.11 -25.55
CA TYR A 114 11.77 20.47 -25.16
C TYR A 114 13.24 20.54 -24.73
N HIS A 115 13.73 19.49 -24.03
CA HIS A 115 15.14 19.40 -23.63
C HIS A 115 16.05 19.29 -24.86
N GLN A 116 15.73 18.50 -25.85
CA GLN A 116 16.46 18.42 -27.12
C GLN A 116 16.46 19.77 -27.82
N ARG A 117 15.33 20.48 -27.82
CA ARG A 117 15.27 21.85 -28.40
C ARG A 117 16.17 22.83 -27.65
N TYR A 118 16.12 22.80 -26.31
CA TYR A 118 16.98 23.63 -25.46
C TYR A 118 18.46 23.36 -25.73
N GLN A 119 18.89 22.10 -25.76
CA GLN A 119 20.25 21.69 -26.04
C GLN A 119 20.72 22.17 -27.43
N SER A 120 19.92 21.99 -28.47
CA SER A 120 20.24 22.43 -29.82
C SER A 120 20.46 23.95 -29.90
N LEU A 121 19.69 24.74 -29.17
CA LEU A 121 19.85 26.20 -29.09
C LEU A 121 21.14 26.56 -28.38
N VAL A 122 21.44 25.93 -27.23
CA VAL A 122 22.69 26.16 -26.49
C VAL A 122 23.91 25.76 -27.31
N ASP A 123 23.91 24.62 -27.95
CA ASP A 123 25.02 24.14 -28.78
C ASP A 123 25.31 25.11 -29.93
N THR A 124 24.26 25.67 -30.51
CA THR A 124 24.41 26.67 -31.60
C THR A 124 24.98 27.98 -31.06
N GLU A 125 24.53 28.46 -29.89
CA GLU A 125 25.10 29.68 -29.28
C GLU A 125 26.56 29.46 -28.88
N VAL A 126 26.91 28.32 -28.29
CA VAL A 126 28.29 27.95 -27.94
C VAL A 126 29.16 27.98 -29.18
N LYS A 127 28.66 27.46 -30.31
CA LYS A 127 29.40 27.51 -31.60
C LYS A 127 29.62 28.93 -32.08
N TYR A 128 28.59 29.80 -32.05
CA TYR A 128 28.74 31.20 -32.44
C TYR A 128 29.75 31.96 -31.56
N LEU A 129 29.75 31.69 -30.25
CA LEU A 129 30.72 32.28 -29.34
C LEU A 129 32.14 31.82 -29.61
N LYS A 130 32.36 30.53 -29.85
CA LYS A 130 33.69 29.98 -30.21
C LYS A 130 34.20 30.50 -31.54
N ASP A 131 33.30 30.64 -32.51
CA ASP A 131 33.65 31.17 -33.85
C ASP A 131 33.72 32.72 -33.89
N ASN A 132 33.49 33.39 -32.76
CA ASN A 132 33.40 34.84 -32.62
C ASN A 132 32.41 35.49 -33.61
N LYS A 133 31.30 34.81 -33.91
CA LYS A 133 30.25 35.25 -34.83
C LYS A 133 29.17 36.03 -34.08
N ARG A 134 28.67 37.09 -34.76
CA ARG A 134 27.49 37.82 -34.26
C ARG A 134 26.25 36.98 -34.49
N TYR A 135 25.36 36.95 -33.49
CA TYR A 135 24.06 36.27 -33.54
C TYR A 135 23.00 37.05 -32.78
N ASP A 136 21.73 36.77 -33.02
CA ASP A 136 20.60 37.38 -32.31
C ASP A 136 20.43 36.76 -30.90
N ARG A 137 21.14 37.34 -29.93
CA ARG A 137 21.09 36.91 -28.53
C ARG A 137 19.67 36.96 -27.96
N THR A 138 18.88 37.99 -28.36
CA THR A 138 17.51 38.17 -27.82
C THR A 138 16.57 37.09 -28.33
N GLY A 139 16.66 36.75 -29.61
CA GLY A 139 15.89 35.66 -30.21
C GLY A 139 16.25 34.32 -29.60
N TYR A 140 17.54 34.01 -29.45
CA TYR A 140 17.97 32.75 -28.79
C TYR A 140 17.52 32.69 -27.36
N LYS A 141 17.62 33.76 -26.57
CA LYS A 141 17.13 33.82 -25.19
C LYS A 141 15.64 33.49 -25.13
N LYS A 142 14.81 34.12 -25.96
CA LYS A 142 13.36 33.90 -26.00
C LYS A 142 13.00 32.44 -26.36
N GLU A 143 13.72 31.87 -27.36
CA GLU A 143 13.45 30.46 -27.73
C GLU A 143 13.89 29.48 -26.65
N LYS A 144 14.99 29.74 -25.93
CA LYS A 144 15.43 28.95 -24.78
C LYS A 144 14.48 29.08 -23.60
N GLU A 145 13.97 30.26 -23.30
CA GLU A 145 12.93 30.47 -22.28
C GLU A 145 11.69 29.63 -22.60
N LYS A 146 11.21 29.67 -23.85
CA LYS A 146 10.09 28.85 -24.29
C LYS A 146 10.34 27.33 -24.15
N ALA A 147 11.55 26.89 -24.48
CA ALA A 147 11.94 25.50 -24.31
C ALA A 147 12.04 25.13 -22.82
N SER A 148 12.60 26.00 -21.98
CA SER A 148 12.67 25.81 -20.52
C SER A 148 11.31 25.76 -19.87
N ASP A 149 10.39 26.66 -20.25
CA ASP A 149 9.01 26.64 -19.76
C ASP A 149 8.31 25.34 -20.12
N GLY A 150 8.56 24.81 -21.34
CA GLY A 150 8.02 23.52 -21.74
C GLY A 150 8.60 22.33 -20.94
N ILE A 151 9.89 22.38 -20.57
CA ILE A 151 10.50 21.39 -19.69
C ILE A 151 9.91 21.47 -18.30
N LEU A 152 9.83 22.68 -17.72
CA LEU A 152 9.30 22.91 -16.38
C LEU A 152 7.83 22.48 -16.27
N ALA A 153 7.01 22.83 -17.26
CA ALA A 153 5.62 22.36 -17.31
C ALA A 153 5.50 20.82 -17.43
N GLY A 154 6.43 20.19 -18.13
CA GLY A 154 6.51 18.74 -18.19
C GLY A 154 6.91 18.11 -16.85
N LEU A 155 7.86 18.72 -16.13
CA LEU A 155 8.30 18.28 -14.81
C LEU A 155 7.20 18.49 -13.76
N GLU A 156 6.47 19.60 -13.80
CA GLU A 156 5.32 19.87 -12.95
C GLU A 156 4.20 18.82 -13.18
N ALA A 157 3.90 18.52 -14.44
CA ALA A 157 2.93 17.47 -14.76
C ALA A 157 3.37 16.10 -14.23
N LEU A 158 4.67 15.79 -14.28
CA LEU A 158 5.23 14.56 -13.73
C LEU A 158 5.02 14.48 -12.21
N GLU A 159 5.32 15.57 -11.49
CA GLU A 159 5.10 15.69 -10.04
C GLU A 159 3.62 15.54 -9.68
N ASP A 160 2.72 16.17 -10.43
CA ASP A 160 1.28 16.07 -10.20
C ASP A 160 0.77 14.63 -10.35
N TYR A 161 1.21 13.92 -11.41
CA TYR A 161 0.86 12.51 -11.60
C TYR A 161 1.41 11.62 -10.48
N SER A 162 2.65 11.85 -10.06
CA SER A 162 3.27 11.13 -8.94
C SER A 162 2.49 11.32 -7.65
N ARG A 163 2.07 12.56 -7.36
CA ARG A 163 1.29 12.91 -6.18
C ARG A 163 -0.11 12.28 -6.21
N GLU A 164 -0.78 12.29 -7.36
CA GLU A 164 -2.11 11.68 -7.54
C GLU A 164 -2.04 10.16 -7.37
N ASP A 165 -1.08 9.50 -8.00
CA ASP A 165 -0.86 8.06 -7.89
C ASP A 165 -0.56 7.65 -6.43
N PHE A 166 0.30 8.39 -5.73
CA PHE A 166 0.58 8.20 -4.30
C PHE A 166 -0.69 8.34 -3.45
N TYR A 167 -1.50 9.36 -3.71
CA TYR A 167 -2.77 9.57 -3.00
C TYR A 167 -3.74 8.40 -3.21
N HIS A 168 -3.91 7.96 -4.45
CA HIS A 168 -4.77 6.80 -4.78
C HIS A 168 -4.29 5.51 -4.10
N LYS A 169 -2.99 5.21 -4.14
CA LYS A 169 -2.40 4.05 -3.47
C LYS A 169 -2.60 4.10 -1.95
N THR A 170 -2.35 5.26 -1.33
CA THR A 170 -2.54 5.47 0.11
C THR A 170 -3.99 5.28 0.52
N LYS A 171 -4.94 5.80 -0.28
CA LYS A 171 -6.37 5.61 -0.05
C LYS A 171 -6.77 4.15 -0.16
N MET A 172 -6.32 3.43 -1.18
CA MET A 172 -6.58 1.99 -1.34
C MET A 172 -6.08 1.18 -0.14
N VAL A 173 -4.90 1.49 0.39
CA VAL A 173 -4.34 0.85 1.59
C VAL A 173 -5.19 1.15 2.82
N SER A 174 -5.59 2.40 3.00
CA SER A 174 -6.47 2.83 4.10
C SER A 174 -7.83 2.12 4.06
N ASP A 175 -8.46 2.07 2.90
CA ASP A 175 -9.76 1.42 2.70
C ASP A 175 -9.68 -0.10 2.92
N ALA A 176 -8.61 -0.74 2.45
CA ALA A 176 -8.35 -2.15 2.70
C ALA A 176 -8.12 -2.44 4.19
N GLY A 177 -7.38 -1.58 4.90
CA GLY A 177 -7.19 -1.66 6.35
C GLY A 177 -8.50 -1.49 7.14
N ALA A 178 -9.33 -0.52 6.75
CA ALA A 178 -10.65 -0.32 7.36
C ALA A 178 -11.59 -1.51 7.12
N SER A 179 -11.54 -2.11 5.93
CA SER A 179 -12.31 -3.30 5.59
C SER A 179 -11.84 -4.52 6.41
N ALA A 180 -10.54 -4.74 6.53
CA ALA A 180 -9.98 -5.82 7.34
C ALA A 180 -10.39 -5.67 8.82
N ARG A 181 -10.33 -4.44 9.38
CA ARG A 181 -10.77 -4.17 10.76
C ARG A 181 -12.26 -4.45 10.95
N ARG A 182 -13.14 -4.03 10.02
CA ARG A 182 -14.58 -4.34 10.08
C ARG A 182 -14.84 -5.83 10.08
N MET A 183 -14.19 -6.57 9.19
CA MET A 183 -14.31 -8.05 9.13
C MET A 183 -13.84 -8.71 10.43
N ALA A 184 -12.75 -8.26 11.03
CA ALA A 184 -12.25 -8.78 12.29
C ALA A 184 -13.26 -8.55 13.44
N VAL A 185 -13.85 -7.35 13.54
CA VAL A 185 -14.86 -7.03 14.55
C VAL A 185 -16.12 -7.88 14.38
N ILE A 186 -16.63 -8.02 13.16
CA ILE A 186 -17.81 -8.84 12.87
C ILE A 186 -17.53 -10.30 13.23
N SER A 187 -16.38 -10.85 12.82
CA SER A 187 -15.98 -12.21 13.13
C SER A 187 -15.86 -12.44 14.64
N PHE A 188 -15.29 -11.48 15.36
CA PHE A 188 -15.21 -11.54 16.84
C PHE A 188 -16.60 -11.60 17.48
N LEU A 189 -17.53 -10.73 17.07
CA LEU A 189 -18.89 -10.70 17.60
C LEU A 189 -19.64 -12.01 17.33
N ILE A 190 -19.51 -12.56 16.12
CA ILE A 190 -20.11 -13.86 15.76
C ILE A 190 -19.54 -14.96 16.65
N THR A 191 -18.23 -14.98 16.87
CA THR A 191 -17.57 -15.99 17.70
C THR A 191 -18.03 -15.91 19.16
N VAL A 192 -18.15 -14.70 19.72
CA VAL A 192 -18.67 -14.51 21.08
C VAL A 192 -20.11 -14.98 21.20
N LEU A 193 -20.96 -14.64 20.23
CA LEU A 193 -22.35 -15.08 20.21
C LEU A 193 -22.47 -16.61 20.17
N LEU A 194 -21.67 -17.26 19.30
CA LEU A 194 -21.64 -18.72 19.22
C LEU A 194 -21.12 -19.37 20.50
N ALA A 195 -20.12 -18.80 21.14
CA ALA A 195 -19.60 -19.29 22.43
C ALA A 195 -20.66 -19.22 23.52
N ILE A 196 -21.42 -18.14 23.61
CA ILE A 196 -22.55 -18.01 24.57
C ILE A 196 -23.63 -19.02 24.26
N LEU A 197 -24.02 -19.20 22.99
CA LEU A 197 -25.03 -20.15 22.58
C LEU A 197 -24.61 -21.60 22.94
N LEU A 198 -23.36 -21.96 22.63
CA LEU A 198 -22.83 -23.29 22.96
C LEU A 198 -22.77 -23.52 24.47
N SER A 199 -22.33 -22.53 25.25
CA SER A 199 -22.33 -22.58 26.71
C SER A 199 -23.74 -22.86 27.27
N PHE A 200 -24.75 -22.14 26.73
CA PHE A 200 -26.15 -22.36 27.13
C PHE A 200 -26.64 -23.75 26.76
N LEU A 201 -26.33 -24.26 25.57
CA LEU A 201 -26.71 -25.60 25.13
C LEU A 201 -26.05 -26.69 25.98
N ILE A 202 -24.76 -26.54 26.30
CA ILE A 202 -24.02 -27.48 27.18
C ILE A 202 -24.65 -27.49 28.60
N THR A 203 -24.90 -26.31 29.17
CA THR A 203 -25.51 -26.19 30.48
C THR A 203 -26.88 -26.87 30.54
N ARG A 204 -27.72 -26.64 29.53
CA ARG A 204 -29.05 -27.25 29.48
C ARG A 204 -29.02 -28.75 29.21
N SER A 205 -28.10 -29.24 28.37
CA SER A 205 -28.04 -30.64 27.93
C SER A 205 -27.24 -31.54 28.88
N ILE A 206 -26.32 -31.00 29.66
CA ILE A 206 -25.39 -31.78 30.49
C ILE A 206 -25.49 -31.38 31.95
N THR A 207 -25.33 -30.11 32.28
CA THR A 207 -25.21 -29.65 33.67
C THR A 207 -26.50 -29.78 34.44
N ASN A 208 -27.65 -29.43 33.84
CA ASN A 208 -28.93 -29.51 34.53
C ASN A 208 -29.35 -30.96 34.87
N PRO A 209 -29.29 -31.95 33.94
CA PRO A 209 -29.57 -33.35 34.29
C PRO A 209 -28.63 -33.92 35.36
N LEU A 210 -27.30 -33.60 35.26
CA LEU A 210 -26.34 -34.03 36.28
C LEU A 210 -26.65 -33.46 37.68
N MET A 211 -26.98 -32.16 37.76
CA MET A 211 -27.38 -31.52 39.02
C MET A 211 -28.64 -32.18 39.63
N THR A 212 -29.59 -32.56 38.77
CA THR A 212 -30.82 -33.25 39.22
C THR A 212 -30.49 -34.62 39.77
N LEU A 213 -29.61 -35.38 39.12
CA LEU A 213 -29.14 -36.69 39.63
C LEU A 213 -28.39 -36.54 40.95
N VAL A 214 -27.46 -35.57 41.07
CA VAL A 214 -26.71 -35.30 42.31
C VAL A 214 -27.66 -34.91 43.46
N LYS A 215 -28.67 -34.07 43.20
CA LYS A 215 -29.70 -33.74 44.22
C LYS A 215 -30.46 -34.98 44.68
N LYS A 216 -30.97 -35.81 43.77
CA LYS A 216 -31.68 -37.02 44.09
C LYS A 216 -30.82 -38.05 44.83
N THR A 217 -29.57 -38.23 44.48
CA THR A 217 -28.58 -39.05 45.14
C THR A 217 -28.32 -38.61 46.60
N ARG A 218 -28.37 -37.31 46.86
CA ARG A 218 -28.19 -36.74 48.20
C ARG A 218 -29.40 -36.87 49.10
N GLU A 219 -30.56 -37.12 48.51
CA GLU A 219 -31.86 -37.40 49.26
C GLU A 219 -32.02 -38.87 49.62
N ILE A 220 -31.27 -39.81 49.03
CA ILE A 220 -31.30 -41.25 49.32
C ILE A 220 -31.03 -41.59 50.81
N PRO A 221 -30.08 -40.92 51.53
CA PRO A 221 -29.81 -41.16 52.92
C PRO A 221 -31.00 -40.83 53.86
N THR A 222 -31.97 -40.04 53.39
CA THR A 222 -33.15 -39.63 54.21
C THR A 222 -34.37 -40.55 54.10
N GLY A 223 -34.27 -41.69 53.38
CA GLY A 223 -35.27 -42.74 53.38
C GLY A 223 -36.56 -42.54 52.59
N VAL A 224 -36.60 -41.50 51.74
CA VAL A 224 -37.73 -41.19 50.87
C VAL A 224 -37.46 -41.67 49.45
N PHE A 225 -37.95 -42.87 49.10
CA PHE A 225 -37.82 -43.40 47.73
C PHE A 225 -39.02 -42.95 46.87
N HIS A 226 -38.93 -41.91 46.12
CA HIS A 226 -39.79 -41.62 44.98
C HIS A 226 -39.02 -41.88 43.70
N CYS A 227 -39.23 -43.08 43.12
CA CYS A 227 -38.64 -43.48 41.83
C CYS A 227 -39.56 -43.11 40.66
N ASP A 228 -39.53 -41.84 40.25
CA ASP A 228 -39.92 -41.50 38.89
C ASP A 228 -38.76 -40.69 38.25
N LEU A 229 -37.92 -41.42 37.54
CA LEU A 229 -36.75 -40.88 36.80
C LEU A 229 -37.13 -40.72 35.34
N GLU A 230 -37.96 -39.74 35.00
CA GLU A 230 -37.99 -39.20 33.64
C GLU A 230 -36.90 -38.13 33.50
N VAL A 231 -35.68 -38.58 33.24
CA VAL A 231 -34.57 -37.68 32.92
C VAL A 231 -34.36 -37.66 31.39
N SER A 232 -34.80 -36.61 30.74
CA SER A 232 -34.47 -36.36 29.34
C SER A 232 -33.00 -35.92 29.23
N ALA A 233 -32.10 -36.90 29.31
CA ALA A 233 -30.66 -36.74 29.28
C ALA A 233 -30.03 -37.57 28.15
N PRO A 234 -28.82 -37.27 27.70
CA PRO A 234 -28.06 -38.11 26.78
C PRO A 234 -27.88 -39.52 27.32
N PRO A 235 -27.75 -40.56 26.44
CA PRO A 235 -27.77 -41.95 26.84
C PRO A 235 -26.71 -42.34 27.89
N GLU A 236 -25.57 -41.66 27.93
CA GLU A 236 -24.51 -41.92 28.91
C GLU A 236 -24.85 -41.47 30.35
N ILE A 237 -25.95 -40.75 30.57
CA ILE A 237 -26.39 -40.31 31.90
C ILE A 237 -27.54 -41.24 32.40
N VAL A 238 -28.16 -42.01 31.52
CA VAL A 238 -29.35 -42.84 31.81
C VAL A 238 -28.98 -44.31 32.04
N GLU A 239 -27.82 -44.78 31.59
CA GLU A 239 -27.25 -46.09 31.95
C GLU A 239 -26.60 -46.05 33.35
#